data_0f63f189689b79eec35430b65d983d68
#
_entry.id   0f63f189689b79eec35430b65d983d68
#
_cell.length_a   1.000
_cell.length_b   1.000
_cell.length_c   1.000
_cell.angle_alpha   90.00
_cell.angle_beta   90.00
_cell.angle_gamma   90.00
#
_symmetry.space_group_name_H-M   'P 1'
#
loop_
_entity.id
_entity.type
_entity.pdbx_description
1 polymer ?
#
loop_
_entity_poly.entity_id
_entity_poly.type
_entity_poly.pdbx_seq_one_letter_code
_entity_poly.pdbx_strand_id
1 'polypeptide(L)'
;LLVPQQALTLLILQDAQQINQQAQQLKLAALGQLSASIAHEIRNPLAAIVQANELLKDSDSEQQNTLRNMIGKQTKRIDSIVQDTLGLARSERTYPIQIELNGFIKTLLDEDLSDVKHAIQLKSFDLSLKLLFDEKQLRQVLINLVRNALRHNAPDSPYVLINIHSQTNKIYIDVIDYGEGVSKRDISQLFKPFFSTEINGTGLGLYLSHSFCEANHAKLTYVEQKQGACFRIECPIIY
;
A
#
# COMPACT_ATOMS: atom_id res chain seq x y z
N LEU A 1 -14.18 29.89 -51.18
CA LEU A 1 -13.29 30.62 -50.25
C LEU A 1 -13.16 29.74 -48.98
N LEU A 2 -12.08 28.96 -48.90
CA LEU A 2 -11.71 28.20 -47.66
C LEU A 2 -10.98 29.17 -46.74
N VAL A 3 -11.58 29.47 -45.60
CA VAL A 3 -10.91 30.21 -44.51
C VAL A 3 -9.92 29.25 -43.86
N PRO A 4 -8.62 29.56 -43.76
CA PRO A 4 -7.67 28.70 -43.08
C PRO A 4 -8.03 28.67 -41.60
N GLN A 5 -8.20 27.46 -41.03
CA GLN A 5 -8.29 27.29 -39.57
C GLN A 5 -6.96 27.68 -38.96
N GLN A 6 -6.92 28.83 -38.29
CA GLN A 6 -5.78 29.18 -37.43
C GLN A 6 -5.82 28.33 -36.16
N ALA A 7 -4.85 27.42 -36.01
CA ALA A 7 -4.65 26.73 -34.75
C ALA A 7 -4.11 27.70 -33.72
N LEU A 8 -4.86 27.94 -32.66
CA LEU A 8 -4.43 28.76 -31.53
C LEU A 8 -3.72 27.85 -30.55
N THR A 9 -2.42 28.05 -30.31
CA THR A 9 -1.67 27.34 -29.28
C THR A 9 -1.57 28.22 -28.05
N LEU A 10 -2.18 27.78 -26.94
CA LEU A 10 -2.05 28.41 -25.63
C LEU A 10 -0.87 27.82 -24.90
N LEU A 11 0.14 28.63 -24.56
CA LEU A 11 1.30 28.23 -23.77
C LEU A 11 1.13 28.79 -22.36
N ILE A 12 0.98 27.88 -21.36
CA ILE A 12 0.90 28.27 -19.95
C ILE A 12 2.24 27.93 -19.32
N LEU A 13 3.00 28.94 -18.90
CA LEU A 13 4.25 28.77 -18.15
C LEU A 13 3.95 28.96 -16.66
N GLN A 14 4.28 27.93 -15.86
CA GLN A 14 4.20 27.99 -14.40
C GLN A 14 5.59 27.78 -13.80
N ASP A 15 5.89 28.50 -12.73
CA ASP A 15 7.15 28.34 -12.00
C ASP A 15 7.14 27.00 -11.24
N ALA A 16 8.02 26.10 -11.63
CA ALA A 16 8.15 24.79 -11.00
C ALA A 16 8.52 24.87 -9.51
N GLN A 17 9.22 25.92 -9.09
CA GLN A 17 9.54 26.15 -7.68
C GLN A 17 8.30 26.49 -6.88
N GLN A 18 7.41 27.30 -7.42
CA GLN A 18 6.18 27.71 -6.76
C GLN A 18 5.20 26.54 -6.62
N ILE A 19 5.09 25.69 -7.65
CA ILE A 19 4.30 24.46 -7.60
C ILE A 19 4.85 23.51 -6.53
N ASN A 20 6.17 23.32 -6.49
CA ASN A 20 6.81 22.45 -5.50
C ASN A 20 6.63 22.98 -4.06
N GLN A 21 6.73 24.30 -3.86
CA GLN A 21 6.49 24.91 -2.55
C GLN A 21 5.04 24.74 -2.09
N GLN A 22 4.07 24.96 -2.99
CA GLN A 22 2.65 24.74 -2.67
C GLN A 22 2.36 23.26 -2.35
N ALA A 23 2.90 22.35 -3.13
CA ALA A 23 2.78 20.91 -2.87
C ALA A 23 3.38 20.54 -1.49
N GLN A 24 4.54 21.10 -1.16
CA GLN A 24 5.19 20.87 0.14
C GLN A 24 4.40 21.47 1.31
N GLN A 25 3.81 22.66 1.14
CA GLN A 25 2.94 23.26 2.16
C GLN A 25 1.67 22.47 2.38
N LEU A 26 1.01 22.00 1.32
CA LEU A 26 -0.17 21.14 1.41
C LEU A 26 0.15 19.82 2.12
N LYS A 27 1.32 19.24 1.83
CA LYS A 27 1.79 18.01 2.46
C LYS A 27 2.12 18.20 3.93
N LEU A 28 2.77 19.30 4.30
CA LEU A 28 3.04 19.67 5.69
C LEU A 28 1.74 19.92 6.47
N ALA A 29 0.76 20.56 5.85
CA ALA A 29 -0.57 20.75 6.44
C ALA A 29 -1.30 19.41 6.64
N ALA A 30 -1.24 18.51 5.65
CA ALA A 30 -1.75 17.15 5.76
C ALA A 30 -1.03 16.37 6.86
N LEU A 31 0.30 16.43 6.94
CA LEU A 31 1.09 15.79 8.00
C LEU A 31 0.76 16.37 9.39
N GLY A 32 0.49 17.67 9.49
CA GLY A 32 0.02 18.32 10.72
C GLY A 32 -1.35 17.80 11.17
N GLN A 33 -2.29 17.63 10.26
CA GLN A 33 -3.59 16.98 10.55
C GLN A 33 -3.43 15.51 10.92
N LEU A 34 -2.49 14.81 10.28
CA LEU A 34 -2.18 13.41 10.56
C LEU A 34 -1.50 13.21 11.91
N SER A 35 -0.75 14.21 12.42
CA SER A 35 0.01 14.11 13.68
C SER A 35 -0.88 13.79 14.88
N ALA A 36 -2.06 14.38 14.96
CA ALA A 36 -3.02 14.08 16.03
C ALA A 36 -3.52 12.63 15.94
N SER A 37 -3.80 12.16 14.74
CA SER A 37 -4.25 10.80 14.50
C SER A 37 -3.16 9.77 14.78
N ILE A 38 -1.92 10.02 14.34
CA ILE A 38 -0.74 9.19 14.64
C ILE A 38 -0.52 9.10 16.16
N ALA A 39 -0.62 10.22 16.87
CA ALA A 39 -0.48 10.22 18.32
C ALA A 39 -1.56 9.37 19.01
N HIS A 40 -2.80 9.40 18.53
CA HIS A 40 -3.88 8.53 19.01
C HIS A 40 -3.63 7.06 18.68
N GLU A 41 -3.20 6.75 17.46
CA GLU A 41 -2.88 5.41 16.99
C GLU A 41 -1.72 4.77 17.76
N ILE A 42 -0.70 5.56 18.18
CA ILE A 42 0.40 5.09 19.02
C ILE A 42 -0.05 4.95 20.48
N ARG A 43 -0.87 5.86 20.99
CA ARG A 43 -1.32 5.83 22.39
C ARG A 43 -2.15 4.59 22.72
N ASN A 44 -2.96 4.13 21.79
CA ASN A 44 -3.82 2.95 22.00
C ASN A 44 -3.03 1.67 22.28
N PRO A 45 -2.09 1.21 21.41
CA PRO A 45 -1.26 0.04 21.70
C PRO A 45 -0.35 0.25 22.92
N LEU A 46 0.13 1.48 23.17
CA LEU A 46 0.92 1.79 24.36
C LEU A 46 0.12 1.58 25.65
N ALA A 47 -1.14 2.04 25.70
CA ALA A 47 -2.03 1.81 26.83
C ALA A 47 -2.28 0.31 27.08
N ALA A 48 -2.46 -0.47 26.02
CA ALA A 48 -2.60 -1.92 26.13
C ALA A 48 -1.34 -2.61 26.64
N ILE A 49 -0.14 -2.13 26.24
CA ILE A 49 1.15 -2.62 26.78
C ILE A 49 1.25 -2.32 28.27
N VAL A 50 0.93 -1.09 28.70
CA VAL A 50 0.96 -0.69 30.10
C VAL A 50 0.03 -1.57 30.94
N GLN A 51 -1.22 -1.75 30.53
CA GLN A 51 -2.18 -2.61 31.21
C GLN A 51 -1.71 -4.07 31.31
N ALA A 52 -1.20 -4.63 30.20
CA ALA A 52 -0.67 -5.99 30.18
C ALA A 52 0.53 -6.15 31.14
N ASN A 53 1.40 -5.14 31.19
CA ASN A 53 2.55 -5.14 32.10
C ASN A 53 2.14 -5.03 33.59
N GLU A 54 1.09 -4.31 33.92
CA GLU A 54 0.53 -4.25 35.27
C GLU A 54 -0.04 -5.60 35.69
N LEU A 55 -0.79 -6.25 34.81
CA LEU A 55 -1.41 -7.56 35.07
C LEU A 55 -0.37 -8.69 35.20
N LEU A 56 0.80 -8.55 34.59
CA LEU A 56 1.88 -9.56 34.70
C LEU A 56 2.32 -9.83 36.13
N LYS A 57 2.16 -8.86 37.05
CA LYS A 57 2.62 -8.97 38.45
C LYS A 57 1.83 -10.01 39.26
N ASP A 58 0.53 -10.16 38.93
CA ASP A 58 -0.39 -10.99 39.71
C ASP A 58 -0.90 -12.21 38.91
N SER A 59 -0.26 -12.52 37.76
CA SER A 59 -0.68 -13.56 36.84
C SER A 59 0.04 -14.88 37.05
N ASP A 60 -0.64 -15.99 36.78
CA ASP A 60 -0.02 -17.31 36.69
C ASP A 60 0.80 -17.49 35.39
N SER A 61 1.49 -18.62 35.24
CA SER A 61 2.41 -18.85 34.12
C SER A 61 1.72 -18.86 32.73
N GLU A 62 0.47 -19.31 32.63
CA GLU A 62 -0.28 -19.37 31.38
C GLU A 62 -0.76 -17.97 30.99
N GLN A 63 -1.29 -17.24 31.96
CA GLN A 63 -1.68 -15.83 31.78
C GLN A 63 -0.48 -14.96 31.42
N GLN A 64 0.68 -15.15 32.04
CA GLN A 64 1.92 -14.44 31.70
C GLN A 64 2.33 -14.62 30.25
N ASN A 65 2.22 -15.85 29.69
CA ASN A 65 2.52 -16.09 28.29
C ASN A 65 1.55 -15.35 27.36
N THR A 66 0.26 -15.34 27.70
CA THR A 66 -0.76 -14.61 26.95
C THR A 66 -0.48 -13.10 26.95
N LEU A 67 -0.16 -12.53 28.12
CA LEU A 67 0.15 -11.11 28.27
C LEU A 67 1.45 -10.71 27.54
N ARG A 68 2.50 -11.54 27.61
CA ARG A 68 3.73 -11.33 26.83
C ARG A 68 3.47 -11.32 25.33
N ASN A 69 2.66 -12.25 24.83
CA ASN A 69 2.26 -12.28 23.42
C ASN A 69 1.46 -11.04 23.02
N MET A 70 0.58 -10.55 23.91
CA MET A 70 -0.14 -9.30 23.70
C MET A 70 0.80 -8.10 23.61
N ILE A 71 1.74 -7.97 24.55
CA ILE A 71 2.76 -6.91 24.52
C ILE A 71 3.55 -6.97 23.20
N GLY A 72 4.01 -8.16 22.80
CA GLY A 72 4.75 -8.34 21.54
C GLY A 72 3.94 -7.94 20.31
N LYS A 73 2.64 -8.26 20.26
CA LYS A 73 1.75 -7.83 19.17
C LYS A 73 1.59 -6.31 19.12
N GLN A 74 1.40 -5.67 20.28
CA GLN A 74 1.22 -4.21 20.34
C GLN A 74 2.51 -3.45 20.00
N THR A 75 3.67 -3.98 20.42
CA THR A 75 4.97 -3.40 20.03
C THR A 75 5.18 -3.44 18.51
N LYS A 76 4.90 -4.58 17.87
CA LYS A 76 4.94 -4.69 16.39
C LYS A 76 3.99 -3.72 15.71
N ARG A 77 2.81 -3.48 16.31
CA ARG A 77 1.86 -2.49 15.79
C ARG A 77 2.43 -1.07 15.84
N ILE A 78 3.06 -0.68 16.94
CA ILE A 78 3.73 0.63 17.05
C ILE A 78 4.82 0.76 16.00
N ASP A 79 5.65 -0.26 15.81
CA ASP A 79 6.70 -0.26 14.79
C ASP A 79 6.12 -0.07 13.40
N SER A 80 5.05 -0.78 13.05
CA SER A 80 4.34 -0.59 11.77
C SER A 80 3.85 0.85 11.59
N ILE A 81 3.21 1.45 12.60
CA ILE A 81 2.74 2.86 12.53
C ILE A 81 3.92 3.81 12.28
N VAL A 82 5.05 3.59 12.97
CA VAL A 82 6.26 4.39 12.79
C VAL A 82 6.82 4.25 11.38
N GLN A 83 6.95 3.01 10.86
CA GLN A 83 7.43 2.77 9.51
C GLN A 83 6.51 3.38 8.43
N ASP A 84 5.21 3.22 8.58
CA ASP A 84 4.22 3.83 7.70
C ASP A 84 4.33 5.37 7.71
N THR A 85 4.49 5.97 8.89
CA THR A 85 4.66 7.42 9.04
C THR A 85 5.95 7.92 8.41
N LEU A 86 7.07 7.20 8.60
CA LEU A 86 8.35 7.51 7.96
C LEU A 86 8.26 7.36 6.43
N GLY A 87 7.48 6.38 5.95
CA GLY A 87 7.18 6.20 4.54
C GLY A 87 6.51 7.43 3.93
N LEU A 88 5.56 8.05 4.63
CA LEU A 88 4.92 9.30 4.22
C LEU A 88 5.92 10.45 4.06
N ALA A 89 6.83 10.59 5.01
CA ALA A 89 7.84 11.65 4.99
C ALA A 89 8.89 11.45 3.88
N ARG A 90 9.20 10.19 3.53
CA ARG A 90 10.22 9.82 2.53
C ARG A 90 9.69 9.77 1.09
N SER A 91 8.38 9.80 0.87
CA SER A 91 7.76 9.66 -0.47
C SER A 91 8.12 10.79 -1.46
N GLU A 92 8.94 11.77 -1.06
CA GLU A 92 9.26 12.97 -1.86
C GLU A 92 10.31 12.74 -2.95
N ARG A 93 11.15 11.73 -2.83
CA ARG A 93 12.17 11.43 -3.85
C ARG A 93 12.00 10.01 -4.33
N THR A 94 11.49 9.89 -5.54
CA THR A 94 11.48 8.63 -6.27
C THR A 94 12.74 8.52 -7.11
N TYR A 95 13.33 7.36 -7.15
CA TYR A 95 14.45 7.04 -8.04
C TYR A 95 14.01 5.90 -8.97
N PRO A 96 13.18 6.22 -9.97
CA PRO A 96 12.65 5.18 -10.84
C PRO A 96 13.75 4.57 -11.70
N ILE A 97 13.81 3.25 -11.69
CA ILE A 97 14.69 2.45 -12.53
C ILE A 97 13.86 1.48 -13.38
N GLN A 98 14.45 0.96 -14.42
CA GLN A 98 13.80 -0.07 -15.22
C GLN A 98 13.84 -1.40 -14.45
N ILE A 99 12.67 -1.93 -14.09
CA ILE A 99 12.51 -3.17 -13.34
C ILE A 99 11.98 -4.26 -14.26
N GLU A 100 12.68 -5.39 -14.33
CA GLU A 100 12.21 -6.62 -14.96
C GLU A 100 11.30 -7.34 -13.94
N LEU A 101 10.00 -7.46 -14.28
CA LEU A 101 8.98 -7.85 -13.32
C LEU A 101 9.13 -9.28 -12.78
N ASN A 102 9.51 -10.24 -13.63
CA ASN A 102 9.57 -11.64 -13.19
C ASN A 102 10.67 -11.89 -12.18
N GLY A 103 11.88 -11.36 -12.45
CA GLY A 103 13.00 -11.45 -11.51
C GLY A 103 12.67 -10.74 -10.20
N PHE A 104 12.08 -9.54 -10.30
CA PHE A 104 11.69 -8.75 -9.15
C PHE A 104 10.63 -9.48 -8.28
N ILE A 105 9.56 -9.98 -8.89
CA ILE A 105 8.50 -10.70 -8.13
C ILE A 105 9.06 -11.98 -7.50
N LYS A 106 9.93 -12.71 -8.20
CA LYS A 106 10.57 -13.91 -7.63
C LYS A 106 11.38 -13.55 -6.39
N THR A 107 12.21 -12.51 -6.46
CA THR A 107 12.99 -12.03 -5.32
C THR A 107 12.10 -11.59 -4.17
N LEU A 108 11.02 -10.84 -4.46
CA LEU A 108 10.04 -10.41 -3.48
C LEU A 108 9.41 -11.61 -2.73
N LEU A 109 9.03 -12.65 -3.47
CA LEU A 109 8.44 -13.86 -2.90
C LEU A 109 9.44 -14.68 -2.07
N ASP A 110 10.70 -14.70 -2.47
CA ASP A 110 11.74 -15.51 -1.83
C ASP A 110 12.31 -14.82 -0.57
N GLU A 111 12.38 -13.50 -0.55
CA GLU A 111 12.98 -12.72 0.54
C GLU A 111 11.93 -12.12 1.47
N ASP A 112 11.01 -11.29 0.96
CA ASP A 112 10.11 -10.48 1.79
C ASP A 112 8.81 -11.19 2.18
N LEU A 113 8.36 -12.14 1.36
CA LEU A 113 7.12 -12.90 1.53
C LEU A 113 7.37 -14.40 1.69
N SER A 114 8.60 -14.80 2.05
CA SER A 114 8.98 -16.21 2.21
C SER A 114 8.12 -16.95 3.24
N ASP A 115 7.70 -16.26 4.29
CA ASP A 115 6.82 -16.77 5.35
C ASP A 115 5.41 -17.14 4.85
N VAL A 116 4.93 -16.47 3.81
CA VAL A 116 3.58 -16.63 3.25
C VAL A 116 3.57 -17.08 1.79
N LYS A 117 4.73 -17.35 1.20
CA LYS A 117 4.89 -17.72 -0.21
C LYS A 117 4.00 -18.89 -0.62
N HIS A 118 3.79 -19.88 0.28
CA HIS A 118 2.94 -21.04 0.05
C HIS A 118 1.46 -20.69 -0.17
N ALA A 119 1.02 -19.53 0.30
CA ALA A 119 -0.34 -19.03 0.16
C ALA A 119 -0.46 -17.98 -0.97
N ILE A 120 0.51 -17.91 -1.88
CA ILE A 120 0.52 -16.97 -3.01
C ILE A 120 0.63 -17.75 -4.31
N GLN A 121 -0.32 -17.51 -5.22
CA GLN A 121 -0.25 -17.99 -6.59
C GLN A 121 0.17 -16.86 -7.51
N LEU A 122 1.20 -17.11 -8.32
CA LEU A 122 1.65 -16.16 -9.36
C LEU A 122 1.13 -16.60 -10.72
N LYS A 123 0.48 -15.69 -11.44
CA LYS A 123 0.08 -15.86 -12.84
C LYS A 123 0.69 -14.74 -13.66
N SER A 124 1.55 -15.10 -14.59
CA SER A 124 2.17 -14.15 -15.52
C SER A 124 2.12 -14.71 -16.93
N PHE A 125 1.71 -13.88 -17.88
CA PHE A 125 1.59 -14.26 -19.29
C PHE A 125 2.78 -13.84 -20.14
N ASP A 126 3.54 -12.82 -19.70
CA ASP A 126 4.69 -12.29 -20.43
C ASP A 126 5.87 -12.16 -19.49
N LEU A 127 6.92 -12.94 -19.79
CA LEU A 127 8.13 -13.01 -18.98
C LEU A 127 9.10 -11.84 -19.19
N SER A 128 8.84 -10.97 -20.18
CA SER A 128 9.75 -9.89 -20.58
C SER A 128 9.26 -8.47 -20.16
N LEU A 129 8.17 -8.38 -19.39
CA LEU A 129 7.60 -7.10 -19.02
C LEU A 129 8.54 -6.30 -18.12
N LYS A 130 8.77 -5.05 -18.52
CA LYS A 130 9.59 -4.08 -17.79
C LYS A 130 8.76 -2.82 -17.53
N LEU A 131 8.91 -2.25 -16.34
CA LEU A 131 8.29 -0.99 -15.97
C LEU A 131 9.32 -0.05 -15.33
N LEU A 132 9.01 1.25 -15.32
CA LEU A 132 9.79 2.26 -14.61
C LEU A 132 9.14 2.53 -13.26
N PHE A 133 9.87 2.27 -12.19
CA PHE A 133 9.38 2.47 -10.83
C PHE A 133 10.55 2.56 -9.85
N ASP A 134 10.38 3.21 -8.72
CA ASP A 134 11.30 3.08 -7.60
C ASP A 134 11.15 1.69 -6.99
N GLU A 135 12.22 0.89 -7.05
CA GLU A 135 12.19 -0.52 -6.65
C GLU A 135 11.75 -0.71 -5.19
N LYS A 136 12.21 0.16 -4.28
CA LYS A 136 11.85 0.06 -2.85
C LYS A 136 10.39 0.38 -2.63
N GLN A 137 9.86 1.37 -3.36
CA GLN A 137 8.45 1.74 -3.27
C GLN A 137 7.55 0.66 -3.88
N LEU A 138 7.93 0.07 -5.03
CA LEU A 138 7.17 -1.04 -5.63
C LEU A 138 7.15 -2.26 -4.69
N ARG A 139 8.29 -2.59 -4.09
CA ARG A 139 8.43 -3.66 -3.08
C ARG A 139 7.46 -3.44 -1.91
N GLN A 140 7.45 -2.24 -1.36
CA GLN A 140 6.56 -1.89 -0.24
C GLN A 140 5.08 -1.94 -0.63
N VAL A 141 4.72 -1.45 -1.83
CA VAL A 141 3.34 -1.53 -2.36
C VAL A 141 2.89 -2.99 -2.44
N LEU A 142 3.67 -3.85 -3.07
CA LEU A 142 3.29 -5.25 -3.26
C LEU A 142 3.24 -6.02 -1.94
N ILE A 143 4.18 -5.82 -1.03
CA ILE A 143 4.14 -6.43 0.31
C ILE A 143 2.84 -6.04 1.02
N ASN A 144 2.51 -4.75 0.99
CA ASN A 144 1.30 -4.26 1.64
C ASN A 144 0.03 -4.85 1.02
N LEU A 145 -0.09 -4.85 -0.31
CA LEU A 145 -1.26 -5.39 -1.00
C LEU A 145 -1.41 -6.90 -0.77
N VAL A 146 -0.31 -7.67 -0.83
CA VAL A 146 -0.33 -9.12 -0.61
C VAL A 146 -0.70 -9.45 0.84
N ARG A 147 -0.09 -8.78 1.82
CA ARG A 147 -0.44 -9.00 3.24
C ARG A 147 -1.88 -8.58 3.55
N ASN A 148 -2.38 -7.54 2.89
CA ASN A 148 -3.78 -7.15 2.98
C ASN A 148 -4.70 -8.21 2.38
N ALA A 149 -4.39 -8.69 1.18
CA ALA A 149 -5.14 -9.75 0.50
C ALA A 149 -5.18 -11.04 1.34
N LEU A 150 -4.05 -11.48 1.91
CA LEU A 150 -3.98 -12.66 2.78
C LEU A 150 -4.81 -12.50 4.05
N ARG A 151 -4.88 -11.30 4.61
CA ARG A 151 -5.65 -11.02 5.83
C ARG A 151 -7.16 -11.10 5.59
N HIS A 152 -7.60 -10.64 4.42
CA HIS A 152 -9.02 -10.59 4.05
C HIS A 152 -9.48 -11.79 3.21
N ASN A 153 -8.57 -12.72 2.91
CA ASN A 153 -8.88 -13.91 2.11
C ASN A 153 -9.89 -14.82 2.82
N ALA A 154 -10.69 -15.53 2.06
CA ALA A 154 -11.62 -16.50 2.63
C ALA A 154 -10.85 -17.64 3.32
N PRO A 155 -11.32 -18.16 4.48
CA PRO A 155 -10.62 -19.20 5.23
C PRO A 155 -10.43 -20.52 4.44
N ASP A 156 -11.32 -20.79 3.51
CA ASP A 156 -11.31 -21.95 2.62
C ASP A 156 -10.60 -21.72 1.29
N SER A 157 -10.14 -20.51 1.03
CA SER A 157 -9.32 -20.21 -0.14
C SER A 157 -7.85 -20.56 0.12
N PRO A 158 -7.24 -21.43 -0.72
CA PRO A 158 -5.87 -21.89 -0.47
C PRO A 158 -4.81 -20.83 -0.75
N TYR A 159 -5.11 -19.75 -1.49
CA TYR A 159 -4.14 -18.75 -1.90
C TYR A 159 -4.79 -17.39 -2.23
N VAL A 160 -3.95 -16.36 -2.29
CA VAL A 160 -4.20 -15.10 -2.98
C VAL A 160 -3.48 -15.12 -4.34
N LEU A 161 -4.00 -14.40 -5.32
CA LEU A 161 -3.46 -14.41 -6.68
C LEU A 161 -2.74 -13.09 -6.99
N ILE A 162 -1.49 -13.19 -7.43
CA ILE A 162 -0.81 -12.08 -8.14
C ILE A 162 -0.91 -12.37 -9.63
N ASN A 163 -1.63 -11.55 -10.37
CA ASN A 163 -1.81 -11.71 -11.81
C ASN A 163 -1.16 -10.54 -12.56
N ILE A 164 -0.16 -10.84 -13.41
CA ILE A 164 0.59 -9.85 -14.19
C ILE A 164 0.23 -10.04 -15.66
N HIS A 165 -0.22 -8.96 -16.29
CA HIS A 165 -0.57 -8.97 -17.72
C HIS A 165 -0.35 -7.61 -18.34
N SER A 166 -0.29 -7.56 -19.66
CA SER A 166 -0.23 -6.32 -20.43
C SER A 166 -1.43 -6.18 -21.35
N GLN A 167 -1.94 -4.98 -21.47
CA GLN A 167 -3.00 -4.64 -22.40
C GLN A 167 -2.91 -3.17 -22.81
N THR A 168 -3.09 -2.87 -24.11
CA THR A 168 -3.20 -1.49 -24.61
C THR A 168 -2.05 -0.58 -24.14
N ASN A 169 -0.81 -1.06 -24.26
CA ASN A 169 0.40 -0.32 -23.88
C ASN A 169 0.54 -0.02 -22.37
N LYS A 170 -0.11 -0.83 -21.53
CA LYS A 170 -0.05 -0.75 -20.08
C LYS A 170 0.26 -2.11 -19.47
N ILE A 171 0.95 -2.10 -18.35
CA ILE A 171 1.18 -3.25 -17.49
C ILE A 171 0.22 -3.16 -16.33
N TYR A 172 -0.40 -4.28 -16.01
CA TYR A 172 -1.28 -4.45 -14.87
C TYR A 172 -0.71 -5.50 -13.93
N ILE A 173 -0.64 -5.15 -12.66
CA ILE A 173 -0.32 -6.07 -11.57
C ILE A 173 -1.55 -6.09 -10.66
N ASP A 174 -2.27 -7.18 -10.68
CA ASP A 174 -3.47 -7.40 -9.88
C ASP A 174 -3.12 -8.26 -8.67
N VAL A 175 -3.46 -7.80 -7.49
CA VAL A 175 -3.43 -8.59 -6.26
C VAL A 175 -4.88 -8.88 -5.87
N ILE A 176 -5.24 -10.17 -5.88
CA ILE A 176 -6.62 -10.64 -5.78
C ILE A 176 -6.76 -11.56 -4.57
N ASP A 177 -7.70 -11.27 -3.69
CA ASP A 177 -8.19 -12.16 -2.66
C ASP A 177 -9.57 -12.72 -3.04
N TYR A 178 -10.01 -13.72 -2.29
CA TYR A 178 -11.30 -14.40 -2.48
C TYR A 178 -12.21 -14.25 -1.25
N GLY A 179 -12.01 -13.18 -0.48
CA GLY A 179 -12.79 -12.86 0.71
C GLY A 179 -14.18 -12.29 0.40
N GLU A 180 -14.68 -11.50 1.33
CA GLU A 180 -15.99 -10.85 1.21
C GLU A 180 -15.98 -9.64 0.26
N GLY A 181 -14.76 -9.17 -0.11
CA GLY A 181 -14.60 -7.94 -0.90
C GLY A 181 -14.79 -6.69 -0.07
N VAL A 182 -15.00 -5.55 -0.75
CA VAL A 182 -15.14 -4.24 -0.13
C VAL A 182 -16.60 -3.76 -0.24
N SER A 183 -17.16 -3.28 0.89
CA SER A 183 -18.51 -2.72 0.87
C SER A 183 -18.58 -1.47 -0.01
N LYS A 184 -19.71 -1.25 -0.71
CA LYS A 184 -19.90 -0.07 -1.58
C LYS A 184 -19.71 1.26 -0.86
N ARG A 185 -19.98 1.31 0.46
CA ARG A 185 -19.79 2.50 1.30
C ARG A 185 -18.32 2.82 1.51
N ASP A 186 -17.48 1.79 1.55
CA ASP A 186 -16.07 1.89 1.92
C ASP A 186 -15.15 2.14 0.71
N ILE A 187 -15.60 1.82 -0.51
CA ILE A 187 -14.80 1.99 -1.73
C ILE A 187 -14.22 3.41 -1.85
N SER A 188 -15.02 4.44 -1.58
CA SER A 188 -14.58 5.85 -1.65
C SER A 188 -13.61 6.26 -0.54
N GLN A 189 -13.43 5.42 0.47
CA GLN A 189 -12.57 5.66 1.63
C GLN A 189 -11.27 4.87 1.59
N LEU A 190 -11.17 3.81 0.74
CA LEU A 190 -10.07 2.84 0.74
C LEU A 190 -8.67 3.44 0.74
N PHE A 191 -8.49 4.52 0.00
CA PHE A 191 -7.20 5.21 -0.14
C PHE A 191 -7.08 6.46 0.73
N LYS A 192 -8.01 6.69 1.67
CA LYS A 192 -7.87 7.77 2.65
C LYS A 192 -6.98 7.32 3.81
N PRO A 193 -6.15 8.23 4.33
CA PRO A 193 -5.29 7.89 5.47
C PRO A 193 -6.15 7.52 6.69
N PHE A 194 -5.67 6.53 7.46
CA PHE A 194 -6.31 5.97 8.67
C PHE A 194 -7.67 5.29 8.46
N PHE A 195 -8.08 5.10 7.21
CA PHE A 195 -9.26 4.28 6.95
C PHE A 195 -8.90 2.80 7.07
N SER A 196 -9.54 2.11 8.00
CA SER A 196 -9.41 0.66 8.18
C SER A 196 -10.74 0.11 8.71
N THR A 197 -11.14 -1.02 8.17
CA THR A 197 -12.25 -1.84 8.71
C THR A 197 -11.76 -2.79 9.82
N GLU A 198 -10.43 -2.90 9.98
CA GLU A 198 -9.77 -3.76 10.95
C GLU A 198 -9.46 -3.03 12.25
N ILE A 199 -9.75 -3.67 13.39
CA ILE A 199 -9.46 -3.13 14.75
C ILE A 199 -7.95 -2.90 14.93
N ASN A 200 -7.12 -3.73 14.28
CA ASN A 200 -5.66 -3.68 14.40
C ASN A 200 -4.95 -3.10 13.16
N GLY A 201 -5.70 -2.62 12.17
CA GLY A 201 -5.14 -1.98 10.98
C GLY A 201 -4.71 -0.54 11.27
N THR A 202 -3.58 -0.09 10.72
CA THR A 202 -3.14 1.32 10.80
C THR A 202 -3.95 2.22 9.86
N GLY A 203 -4.58 1.64 8.83
CA GLY A 203 -5.26 2.39 7.77
C GLY A 203 -4.32 3.24 6.90
N LEU A 204 -2.99 3.10 7.06
CA LEU A 204 -2.00 3.83 6.28
C LEU A 204 -1.48 3.05 5.07
N GLY A 205 -1.53 1.73 5.09
CA GLY A 205 -0.92 0.91 4.07
C GLY A 205 -1.47 1.17 2.66
N LEU A 206 -2.78 1.16 2.45
CA LEU A 206 -3.39 1.44 1.15
C LEU A 206 -3.18 2.90 0.71
N TYR A 207 -3.23 3.85 1.64
CA TYR A 207 -2.93 5.25 1.37
C TYR A 207 -1.49 5.44 0.88
N LEU A 208 -0.50 4.83 1.57
CA LEU A 208 0.91 4.84 1.16
C LEU A 208 1.11 4.18 -0.20
N SER A 209 0.49 3.02 -0.41
CA SER A 209 0.58 2.32 -1.69
C SER A 209 0.05 3.18 -2.85
N HIS A 210 -1.07 3.88 -2.63
CA HIS A 210 -1.63 4.82 -3.61
C HIS A 210 -0.66 5.98 -3.87
N SER A 211 -0.13 6.61 -2.82
CA SER A 211 0.83 7.72 -2.94
C SER A 211 2.12 7.31 -3.66
N PHE A 212 2.65 6.11 -3.40
CA PHE A 212 3.82 5.59 -4.10
C PHE A 212 3.54 5.32 -5.58
N CYS A 213 2.37 4.78 -5.91
CA CYS A 213 1.97 4.60 -7.31
C CYS A 213 1.89 5.95 -8.03
N GLU A 214 1.23 6.96 -7.45
CA GLU A 214 1.14 8.31 -8.05
C GLU A 214 2.52 8.94 -8.24
N ALA A 215 3.42 8.83 -7.25
CA ALA A 215 4.78 9.36 -7.33
C ALA A 215 5.61 8.71 -8.45
N ASN A 216 5.27 7.49 -8.86
CA ASN A 216 5.91 6.75 -9.97
C ASN A 216 5.09 6.77 -11.27
N HIS A 217 4.17 7.72 -11.43
CA HIS A 217 3.29 7.83 -12.60
C HIS A 217 2.47 6.57 -12.89
N ALA A 218 2.24 5.76 -11.87
CA ALA A 218 1.38 4.60 -11.87
C ALA A 218 0.04 4.92 -11.19
N LYS A 219 -0.94 4.04 -11.35
CA LYS A 219 -2.25 4.19 -10.71
C LYS A 219 -2.58 2.94 -9.90
N LEU A 220 -2.98 3.12 -8.64
CA LEU A 220 -3.54 2.06 -7.83
C LEU A 220 -5.06 2.23 -7.77
N THR A 221 -5.80 1.17 -8.10
CA THR A 221 -7.26 1.17 -8.11
C THR A 221 -7.82 -0.11 -7.47
N TYR A 222 -9.01 0.01 -6.91
CA TYR A 222 -9.85 -1.13 -6.57
C TYR A 222 -10.67 -1.53 -7.80
N VAL A 223 -10.69 -2.81 -8.11
CA VAL A 223 -11.48 -3.41 -9.20
C VAL A 223 -12.48 -4.37 -8.57
N GLU A 224 -13.77 -4.07 -8.73
CA GLU A 224 -14.84 -4.90 -8.21
C GLU A 224 -14.78 -6.31 -8.82
N GLN A 225 -14.85 -7.33 -7.98
CA GLN A 225 -14.84 -8.74 -8.35
C GLN A 225 -16.18 -9.38 -7.99
N LYS A 226 -16.48 -10.55 -8.59
CA LYS A 226 -17.66 -11.33 -8.20
C LYS A 226 -17.52 -11.91 -6.79
N GLN A 227 -16.29 -12.19 -6.39
CA GLN A 227 -15.91 -12.68 -5.07
C GLN A 227 -14.55 -12.09 -4.70
N GLY A 228 -14.41 -11.59 -3.48
CA GLY A 228 -13.18 -10.99 -2.97
C GLY A 228 -12.91 -9.58 -3.49
N ALA A 229 -11.68 -9.14 -3.33
CA ALA A 229 -11.20 -7.84 -3.77
C ALA A 229 -10.05 -7.97 -4.75
N CYS A 230 -9.92 -7.01 -5.65
CA CYS A 230 -8.76 -6.87 -6.52
C CYS A 230 -8.20 -5.45 -6.40
N PHE A 231 -6.94 -5.37 -6.02
CA PHE A 231 -6.18 -4.13 -6.08
C PHE A 231 -5.26 -4.17 -7.29
N ARG A 232 -5.44 -3.21 -8.21
CA ARG A 232 -4.76 -3.14 -9.48
C ARG A 232 -3.75 -2.01 -9.51
N ILE A 233 -2.50 -2.32 -9.79
CA ILE A 233 -1.48 -1.35 -10.17
C ILE A 233 -1.43 -1.29 -11.69
N GLU A 234 -1.61 -0.09 -12.24
CA GLU A 234 -1.53 0.20 -13.67
C GLU A 234 -0.30 1.05 -13.93
N CYS A 235 0.63 0.55 -14.75
CA CYS A 235 1.84 1.24 -15.15
C CYS A 235 1.91 1.39 -16.67
N PRO A 236 2.49 2.49 -17.23
CA PRO A 236 2.80 2.57 -18.65
C PRO A 236 3.90 1.55 -19.01
N ILE A 237 3.80 0.95 -20.22
CA ILE A 237 4.91 0.14 -20.77
C ILE A 237 6.01 1.08 -21.22
N ILE A 238 7.26 0.69 -20.96
CA ILE A 238 8.47 1.34 -21.48
C ILE A 238 9.10 0.39 -22.48
N TYR A 239 9.31 0.89 -23.68
CA TYR A 239 9.96 0.19 -24.78
C TYR A 239 11.48 0.38 -24.75
#